data_7414c1c0b392486dc5ad400b08e2e27d
#
_entry.id   7414c1c0b392486dc5ad400b08e2e27d
#
_cell.length_a   1.000
_cell.length_b   1.000
_cell.length_c   1.000
_cell.angle_alpha   90.00
_cell.angle_beta   90.00
_cell.angle_gamma   90.00
#
_symmetry.space_group_name_H-M   'P 1'
#
loop_
_entity.id
_entity.type
_entity.pdbx_description
1 polymer ?
#
loop_
_entity_poly.entity_id
_entity_poly.type
_entity_poly.pdbx_seq_one_letter_code
_entity_poly.pdbx_strand_id
1 'polypeptide(L)'
;MVRLDRLVNVLGGYGVRLAGRTDARTAQLRSVAIPDPTDERVTGDVLLAVGAASVPEAITWAEAARATAVLVRAGEEAAREVPQDVGVAVLLIDPAVSWSQLTGVVYGLVLEGRETESGRGPTDLFALADSLADVVGAAVTIEDRLSRVLAYSRSQQAGDPARLETILARQVPERLRELFEQRGVLSRLAASDGPIFVDPDPAYGLTGRMAVAARAGREVLGTVWVTCDRPLTGRRLTALADGARTVALHLLRSRASADLERQVESDLVIRLLEGSADAVTALSQLGLAPGQMRVIAVRAGAAADRHAALLLAFDRATTGFGWSRPGRSTLLGNTLYTILPGEEAGAAPAWVAALQAALPAQVELVAGIGAPAGVAELPAGRQEADECLALHESAGGAPPVYDESWGDILLQRLRVAARTGRTPARGPVGALRRHDAGHGTRYVATLRAWLEAQGDPVAAAERLGVHPNTVRNRLRKIGEITPLDLDDARQRLAMIIQLEALGE
;
A
#
# COMPACT_ATOMS: atom_id res chain seq x y z
N MET A 1 14.37 -26.71 -14.16
CA MET A 1 13.09 -27.19 -13.60
C MET A 1 12.78 -26.42 -12.33
N VAL A 2 11.60 -25.84 -12.25
CA VAL A 2 11.16 -25.05 -11.08
C VAL A 2 10.44 -25.98 -10.09
N ARG A 3 10.68 -25.81 -8.80
CA ARG A 3 9.96 -26.52 -7.74
C ARG A 3 8.76 -25.70 -7.29
N LEU A 4 7.73 -26.38 -6.77
CA LEU A 4 6.50 -25.73 -6.29
C LEU A 4 6.79 -24.69 -5.19
N ASP A 5 7.69 -25.00 -4.25
CA ASP A 5 8.09 -24.08 -3.19
C ASP A 5 8.67 -22.76 -3.74
N ARG A 6 9.44 -22.84 -4.85
CA ARG A 6 9.97 -21.67 -5.53
C ARG A 6 8.87 -20.87 -6.24
N LEU A 7 7.94 -21.56 -6.93
CA LEU A 7 6.79 -20.91 -7.56
C LEU A 7 5.97 -20.13 -6.52
N VAL A 8 5.62 -20.78 -5.41
CA VAL A 8 4.88 -20.16 -4.31
C VAL A 8 5.62 -18.93 -3.76
N ASN A 9 6.94 -19.04 -3.59
CA ASN A 9 7.76 -17.96 -3.05
C ASN A 9 7.80 -16.73 -3.97
N VAL A 10 8.00 -16.92 -5.26
CA VAL A 10 8.03 -15.81 -6.23
C VAL A 10 6.65 -15.20 -6.39
N LEU A 11 5.62 -16.03 -6.56
CA LEU A 11 4.25 -15.55 -6.76
C LEU A 11 3.65 -14.85 -5.54
N GLY A 12 4.16 -15.13 -4.34
CA GLY A 12 3.75 -14.40 -3.15
C GLY A 12 4.06 -12.89 -3.22
N GLY A 13 5.08 -12.46 -3.98
CA GLY A 13 5.31 -11.05 -4.29
C GLY A 13 4.25 -10.41 -5.21
N TYR A 14 3.45 -11.25 -5.87
CA TYR A 14 2.36 -10.85 -6.78
C TYR A 14 0.97 -11.07 -6.17
N GLY A 15 0.85 -11.17 -4.86
CA GLY A 15 -0.45 -11.36 -4.21
C GLY A 15 -1.03 -12.77 -4.32
N VAL A 16 -0.18 -13.79 -4.54
CA VAL A 16 -0.59 -15.20 -4.60
C VAL A 16 -0.26 -15.92 -3.31
N ARG A 17 -1.18 -16.71 -2.78
CA ARG A 17 -1.06 -17.44 -1.52
C ARG A 17 -1.30 -18.94 -1.67
N LEU A 18 -0.47 -19.75 -1.02
CA LEU A 18 -0.75 -21.18 -0.87
C LEU A 18 -1.82 -21.37 0.22
N ALA A 19 -2.93 -21.98 -0.14
CA ALA A 19 -3.99 -22.38 0.78
C ALA A 19 -3.90 -23.88 1.10
N GLY A 20 -4.18 -24.20 2.35
CA GLY A 20 -4.15 -25.59 2.82
C GLY A 20 -2.74 -26.17 3.03
N ARG A 21 -2.68 -27.45 3.38
CA ARG A 21 -1.44 -28.24 3.49
C ARG A 21 -1.21 -28.99 2.19
N THR A 22 0.02 -29.00 1.70
CA THR A 22 0.40 -29.83 0.56
C THR A 22 1.72 -30.52 0.83
N ASP A 23 1.78 -31.81 0.53
CA ASP A 23 3.01 -32.61 0.56
C ASP A 23 3.85 -32.43 -0.71
N ALA A 24 3.26 -31.80 -1.74
CA ALA A 24 3.88 -31.61 -3.05
C ALA A 24 4.91 -30.45 -3.12
N ARG A 25 5.32 -29.86 -2.00
CA ARG A 25 6.21 -28.66 -1.97
C ARG A 25 7.51 -28.84 -2.75
N THR A 26 8.04 -30.05 -2.83
CA THR A 26 9.28 -30.38 -3.56
C THR A 26 9.03 -30.83 -4.99
N ALA A 27 7.75 -30.92 -5.41
CA ALA A 27 7.40 -31.34 -6.76
C ALA A 27 8.02 -30.42 -7.82
N GLN A 28 8.52 -31.01 -8.89
CA GLN A 28 9.10 -30.31 -10.03
C GLN A 28 7.99 -29.92 -11.01
N LEU A 29 7.97 -28.66 -11.41
CA LEU A 29 7.00 -28.11 -12.34
C LEU A 29 7.69 -27.89 -13.70
N ARG A 30 7.09 -28.40 -14.77
CA ARG A 30 7.65 -28.42 -16.14
C ARG A 30 6.75 -27.80 -17.17
N SER A 31 5.47 -27.68 -16.86
CA SER A 31 4.44 -27.21 -17.80
C SER A 31 3.37 -26.39 -17.12
N VAL A 32 2.80 -25.49 -17.89
CA VAL A 32 1.68 -24.64 -17.48
C VAL A 32 0.52 -24.93 -18.43
N ALA A 33 -0.66 -25.09 -17.88
CA ALA A 33 -1.88 -25.32 -18.63
C ALA A 33 -2.92 -24.25 -18.28
N ILE A 34 -3.74 -23.90 -19.27
CA ILE A 34 -4.93 -23.06 -19.12
C ILE A 34 -6.11 -23.93 -19.57
N PRO A 35 -7.22 -23.97 -18.83
CA PRO A 35 -8.40 -24.72 -19.24
C PRO A 35 -8.90 -24.22 -20.59
N ASP A 36 -9.18 -25.15 -21.51
CA ASP A 36 -9.84 -24.86 -22.75
C ASP A 36 -11.16 -25.66 -22.79
N PRO A 37 -12.32 -25.00 -22.85
CA PRO A 37 -13.61 -25.69 -22.89
C PRO A 37 -13.77 -26.62 -24.11
N THR A 38 -12.92 -26.47 -25.13
CA THR A 38 -12.95 -27.28 -26.36
C THR A 38 -11.93 -28.40 -26.37
N ASP A 39 -11.01 -28.47 -25.42
CA ASP A 39 -9.98 -29.50 -25.30
C ASP A 39 -10.07 -30.25 -23.96
N GLU A 40 -10.65 -31.45 -24.00
CA GLU A 40 -10.78 -32.33 -22.83
C GLU A 40 -9.43 -32.94 -22.36
N ARG A 41 -8.33 -32.71 -23.05
CA ARG A 41 -7.01 -33.29 -22.78
C ARG A 41 -5.96 -32.31 -22.27
N VAL A 42 -6.40 -31.21 -21.67
CA VAL A 42 -5.48 -30.25 -21.06
C VAL A 42 -4.73 -30.93 -19.91
N THR A 43 -3.42 -31.04 -20.01
CA THR A 43 -2.56 -31.57 -18.95
C THR A 43 -1.41 -30.62 -18.69
N GLY A 44 -1.06 -30.43 -17.41
CA GLY A 44 0.08 -29.59 -17.04
C GLY A 44 0.35 -29.57 -15.55
N ASP A 45 1.60 -29.39 -15.17
CA ASP A 45 1.98 -29.41 -13.76
C ASP A 45 1.41 -28.23 -12.98
N VAL A 46 1.17 -27.11 -13.64
CA VAL A 46 0.53 -25.90 -13.07
C VAL A 46 -0.69 -25.54 -13.90
N LEU A 47 -1.86 -25.54 -13.29
CA LEU A 47 -3.10 -25.12 -13.95
C LEU A 47 -3.44 -23.68 -13.56
N LEU A 48 -3.62 -22.81 -14.56
CA LEU A 48 -4.18 -21.47 -14.37
C LEU A 48 -5.70 -21.58 -14.56
N ALA A 49 -6.46 -21.64 -13.47
CA ALA A 49 -7.92 -21.83 -13.50
C ALA A 49 -8.66 -20.54 -13.91
N VAL A 50 -8.35 -20.06 -15.13
CA VAL A 50 -8.96 -18.86 -15.69
C VAL A 50 -10.44 -19.13 -15.98
N GLY A 51 -11.32 -18.35 -15.35
CA GLY A 51 -12.77 -18.49 -15.52
C GLY A 51 -13.45 -19.43 -14.54
N ALA A 52 -12.72 -20.08 -13.62
CA ALA A 52 -13.35 -20.87 -12.56
C ALA A 52 -14.20 -19.96 -11.65
N ALA A 53 -15.44 -20.39 -11.40
CA ALA A 53 -16.38 -19.64 -10.57
C ALA A 53 -16.18 -19.87 -9.07
N SER A 54 -15.44 -20.93 -8.68
CA SER A 54 -15.18 -21.28 -7.29
C SER A 54 -13.89 -22.05 -7.12
N VAL A 55 -13.39 -22.12 -5.87
CA VAL A 55 -12.21 -22.92 -5.52
C VAL A 55 -12.44 -24.42 -5.73
N PRO A 56 -13.58 -25.01 -5.32
CA PRO A 56 -13.87 -26.42 -5.63
C PRO A 56 -13.87 -26.75 -7.11
N GLU A 57 -14.39 -25.88 -7.95
CA GLU A 57 -14.38 -26.07 -9.40
C GLU A 57 -12.95 -26.05 -9.96
N ALA A 58 -12.13 -25.10 -9.52
CA ALA A 58 -10.72 -25.03 -9.90
C ALA A 58 -9.93 -26.27 -9.49
N ILE A 59 -10.23 -26.86 -8.32
CA ILE A 59 -9.64 -28.12 -7.85
C ILE A 59 -10.06 -29.27 -8.77
N THR A 60 -11.33 -29.37 -9.12
CA THR A 60 -11.84 -30.39 -10.05
C THR A 60 -11.13 -30.32 -11.41
N TRP A 61 -10.93 -29.11 -11.94
CA TRP A 61 -10.19 -28.93 -13.19
C TRP A 61 -8.72 -29.33 -13.05
N ALA A 62 -8.10 -29.04 -11.91
CA ALA A 62 -6.72 -29.41 -11.65
C ALA A 62 -6.51 -30.92 -11.53
N GLU A 63 -7.43 -31.60 -10.89
CA GLU A 63 -7.42 -33.07 -10.80
C GLU A 63 -7.60 -33.74 -12.18
N ALA A 64 -8.53 -33.21 -12.99
CA ALA A 64 -8.71 -33.66 -14.37
C ALA A 64 -7.46 -33.42 -15.22
N ALA A 65 -6.78 -32.29 -15.06
CA ALA A 65 -5.54 -31.96 -15.73
C ALA A 65 -4.31 -32.66 -15.16
N ARG A 66 -4.46 -33.44 -14.08
CA ARG A 66 -3.36 -34.05 -13.30
C ARG A 66 -2.31 -33.02 -12.86
N ALA A 67 -2.76 -31.83 -12.53
CA ALA A 67 -1.87 -30.75 -12.12
C ALA A 67 -1.37 -30.96 -10.68
N THR A 68 -0.12 -30.56 -10.45
CA THR A 68 0.48 -30.52 -9.12
C THR A 68 0.07 -29.27 -8.34
N ALA A 69 -0.23 -28.20 -9.08
CA ALA A 69 -0.67 -26.92 -8.50
C ALA A 69 -1.77 -26.28 -9.36
N VAL A 70 -2.69 -25.58 -8.70
CA VAL A 70 -3.73 -24.78 -9.35
C VAL A 70 -3.71 -23.36 -8.82
N LEU A 71 -3.77 -22.40 -9.73
CA LEU A 71 -3.94 -21.01 -9.43
C LEU A 71 -5.41 -20.64 -9.68
N VAL A 72 -6.08 -20.10 -8.67
CA VAL A 72 -7.49 -19.70 -8.76
C VAL A 72 -7.70 -18.32 -8.16
N ARG A 73 -8.50 -17.49 -8.81
CA ARG A 73 -8.83 -16.17 -8.33
C ARG A 73 -9.90 -16.26 -7.25
N ALA A 74 -9.55 -15.92 -6.00
CA ALA A 74 -10.47 -15.99 -4.88
C ALA A 74 -10.04 -15.08 -3.73
N GLY A 75 -11.00 -14.51 -3.00
CA GLY A 75 -10.75 -13.72 -1.80
C GLY A 75 -10.23 -14.56 -0.62
N GLU A 76 -9.90 -13.87 0.47
CA GLU A 76 -9.33 -14.51 1.69
C GLU A 76 -10.22 -15.55 2.34
N GLU A 77 -11.54 -15.33 2.27
CA GLU A 77 -12.52 -16.25 2.86
C GLU A 77 -12.55 -17.62 2.19
N ALA A 78 -12.23 -17.65 0.89
CA ALA A 78 -12.18 -18.88 0.11
C ALA A 78 -11.04 -19.84 0.52
N ALA A 79 -10.09 -19.40 1.32
CA ALA A 79 -9.08 -20.29 1.92
C ALA A 79 -9.70 -21.36 2.83
N ARG A 80 -10.89 -21.09 3.37
CA ARG A 80 -11.65 -22.03 4.19
C ARG A 80 -12.37 -23.11 3.39
N GLU A 81 -12.55 -22.88 2.09
CA GLU A 81 -13.20 -23.80 1.17
C GLU A 81 -12.25 -24.89 0.65
N VAL A 82 -10.93 -24.74 0.90
CA VAL A 82 -9.94 -25.73 0.47
C VAL A 82 -9.97 -26.92 1.42
N PRO A 83 -10.31 -28.13 0.92
CA PRO A 83 -10.31 -29.35 1.73
C PRO A 83 -8.91 -29.65 2.28
N GLN A 84 -8.82 -30.27 3.47
CA GLN A 84 -7.53 -30.55 4.11
C GLN A 84 -6.71 -31.64 3.40
N ASP A 85 -7.35 -32.54 2.64
CA ASP A 85 -6.72 -33.69 1.98
C ASP A 85 -6.76 -33.58 0.44
N VAL A 86 -6.55 -32.37 -0.10
CA VAL A 86 -6.45 -32.17 -1.55
C VAL A 86 -5.06 -32.54 -2.03
N GLY A 87 -4.98 -33.44 -3.02
CA GLY A 87 -3.73 -33.87 -3.66
C GLY A 87 -3.05 -32.78 -4.52
N VAL A 88 -3.69 -31.62 -4.70
CA VAL A 88 -3.23 -30.49 -5.54
C VAL A 88 -2.91 -29.29 -4.64
N ALA A 89 -1.81 -28.62 -4.89
CA ALA A 89 -1.48 -27.37 -4.22
C ALA A 89 -2.38 -26.21 -4.73
N VAL A 90 -3.20 -25.66 -3.86
CA VAL A 90 -4.11 -24.57 -4.22
C VAL A 90 -3.47 -23.23 -3.92
N LEU A 91 -3.29 -22.41 -4.97
CA LEU A 91 -2.75 -21.05 -4.88
C LEU A 91 -3.88 -20.05 -5.15
N LEU A 92 -4.26 -19.31 -4.12
CA LEU A 92 -5.27 -18.25 -4.22
C LEU A 92 -4.63 -16.99 -4.75
N ILE A 93 -5.27 -16.41 -5.76
CA ILE A 93 -4.88 -15.14 -6.39
C ILE A 93 -5.87 -14.08 -5.95
N ASP A 94 -5.37 -12.95 -5.48
CA ASP A 94 -6.21 -11.79 -5.22
C ASP A 94 -7.01 -11.41 -6.47
N PRO A 95 -8.33 -11.18 -6.35
CA PRO A 95 -9.19 -10.78 -7.49
C PRO A 95 -8.70 -9.57 -8.26
N ALA A 96 -7.94 -8.67 -7.62
CA ALA A 96 -7.38 -7.48 -8.26
C ALA A 96 -6.15 -7.76 -9.16
N VAL A 97 -5.54 -8.95 -9.04
CA VAL A 97 -4.35 -9.30 -9.85
C VAL A 97 -4.76 -9.70 -11.26
N SER A 98 -4.12 -9.10 -12.26
CA SER A 98 -4.37 -9.43 -13.66
C SER A 98 -3.86 -10.83 -14.04
N TRP A 99 -4.72 -11.63 -14.67
CA TRP A 99 -4.31 -12.93 -15.22
C TRP A 99 -3.18 -12.82 -16.24
N SER A 100 -3.18 -11.77 -17.10
CA SER A 100 -2.13 -11.59 -18.09
C SER A 100 -0.76 -11.37 -17.46
N GLN A 101 -0.70 -10.58 -16.39
CA GLN A 101 0.53 -10.34 -15.63
C GLN A 101 1.01 -11.63 -14.96
N LEU A 102 0.10 -12.33 -14.27
CA LEU A 102 0.43 -13.54 -13.55
C LEU A 102 0.85 -14.67 -14.50
N THR A 103 0.15 -14.83 -15.62
CA THR A 103 0.49 -15.81 -16.66
C THR A 103 1.92 -15.59 -17.16
N GLY A 104 2.29 -14.35 -17.47
CA GLY A 104 3.67 -14.01 -17.89
C GLY A 104 4.71 -14.44 -16.86
N VAL A 105 4.47 -14.16 -15.57
CA VAL A 105 5.37 -14.55 -14.48
C VAL A 105 5.46 -16.07 -14.34
N VAL A 106 4.31 -16.77 -14.33
CA VAL A 106 4.28 -18.25 -14.19
C VAL A 106 4.96 -18.93 -15.37
N TYR A 107 4.67 -18.51 -16.59
CA TYR A 107 5.33 -19.05 -17.79
C TYR A 107 6.83 -18.78 -17.78
N GLY A 108 7.25 -17.54 -17.47
CA GLY A 108 8.66 -17.19 -17.33
C GLY A 108 9.38 -18.10 -16.33
N LEU A 109 8.83 -18.26 -15.13
CA LEU A 109 9.42 -19.11 -14.08
C LEU A 109 9.52 -20.58 -14.52
N VAL A 110 8.45 -21.15 -15.07
CA VAL A 110 8.41 -22.57 -15.45
C VAL A 110 9.26 -22.86 -16.68
N LEU A 111 9.33 -21.94 -17.66
CA LEU A 111 10.12 -22.10 -18.90
C LEU A 111 11.58 -21.70 -18.70
N GLU A 112 11.90 -20.61 -17.99
CA GLU A 112 13.28 -20.21 -17.68
C GLU A 112 14.00 -21.27 -16.85
N GLY A 113 13.28 -22.04 -16.03
CA GLY A 113 13.83 -23.22 -15.38
C GLY A 113 14.34 -24.29 -16.36
N ARG A 114 13.93 -24.26 -17.63
CA ARG A 114 14.45 -25.10 -18.71
C ARG A 114 15.66 -24.48 -19.41
N GLU A 115 15.72 -23.16 -19.52
CA GLU A 115 16.82 -22.45 -20.18
C GLU A 115 18.08 -22.38 -19.32
N THR A 116 17.97 -22.40 -17.98
CA THR A 116 19.15 -22.47 -17.09
C THR A 116 19.89 -23.79 -17.16
N GLU A 117 19.28 -24.88 -17.63
CA GLU A 117 19.98 -26.14 -17.95
C GLU A 117 20.82 -26.02 -19.21
N SER A 118 20.63 -25.01 -20.06
CA SER A 118 21.32 -24.81 -21.33
C SER A 118 22.54 -23.88 -21.28
N GLY A 119 23.15 -23.67 -20.10
CA GLY A 119 24.51 -23.09 -19.99
C GLY A 119 24.61 -21.57 -19.90
N ARG A 120 23.53 -20.85 -19.75
CA ARG A 120 23.56 -19.44 -19.37
C ARG A 120 23.67 -19.37 -17.85
N GLY A 121 24.67 -18.67 -17.31
CA GLY A 121 24.93 -18.54 -15.88
C GLY A 121 23.71 -18.11 -15.05
N PRO A 122 23.77 -18.15 -13.70
CA PRO A 122 22.65 -17.95 -12.83
C PRO A 122 22.00 -16.58 -13.08
N THR A 123 20.81 -16.59 -13.69
CA THR A 123 20.07 -15.38 -14.04
C THR A 123 19.19 -14.91 -12.90
N ASP A 124 18.98 -15.74 -11.88
CA ASP A 124 18.14 -15.43 -10.71
C ASP A 124 18.82 -15.74 -9.36
N LEU A 125 18.30 -15.14 -8.29
CA LEU A 125 18.83 -15.28 -6.94
C LEU A 125 18.74 -16.71 -6.39
N PHE A 126 17.77 -17.53 -6.82
CA PHE A 126 17.65 -18.93 -6.41
C PHE A 126 18.76 -19.78 -7.03
N ALA A 127 19.01 -19.62 -8.33
CA ALA A 127 20.10 -20.29 -9.01
C ALA A 127 21.46 -19.86 -8.43
N LEU A 128 21.60 -18.61 -8.06
CA LEU A 128 22.79 -18.10 -7.37
C LEU A 128 22.95 -18.70 -5.98
N ALA A 129 21.85 -18.81 -5.20
CA ALA A 129 21.88 -19.47 -3.90
C ALA A 129 22.26 -20.95 -4.02
N ASP A 130 21.76 -21.67 -5.04
CA ASP A 130 22.11 -23.04 -5.34
C ASP A 130 23.59 -23.18 -5.68
N SER A 131 24.08 -22.36 -6.64
CA SER A 131 25.51 -22.38 -7.05
C SER A 131 26.45 -22.09 -5.88
N LEU A 132 26.06 -21.14 -5.02
CA LEU A 132 26.85 -20.81 -3.84
C LEU A 132 26.83 -21.95 -2.82
N ALA A 133 25.67 -22.60 -2.62
CA ALA A 133 25.53 -23.74 -1.72
C ALA A 133 26.39 -24.93 -2.17
N ASP A 134 26.47 -25.20 -3.47
CA ASP A 134 27.28 -26.27 -4.04
C ASP A 134 28.79 -26.02 -3.79
N VAL A 135 29.25 -24.77 -3.91
CA VAL A 135 30.67 -24.42 -3.70
C VAL A 135 31.03 -24.40 -2.21
N VAL A 136 30.13 -23.85 -1.38
CA VAL A 136 30.35 -23.73 0.08
C VAL A 136 30.11 -25.07 0.78
N GLY A 137 29.30 -25.95 0.19
CA GLY A 137 28.91 -27.24 0.75
C GLY A 137 27.93 -27.14 1.90
N ALA A 138 27.09 -26.09 1.91
CA ALA A 138 26.11 -25.82 3.00
C ALA A 138 24.93 -25.01 2.47
N ALA A 139 23.82 -25.03 3.24
CA ALA A 139 22.60 -24.36 2.86
C ALA A 139 22.74 -22.82 2.92
N VAL A 140 22.29 -22.15 1.85
CA VAL A 140 22.37 -20.69 1.67
C VAL A 140 21.00 -20.06 1.73
N THR A 141 20.88 -18.88 2.37
CA THR A 141 19.69 -18.00 2.33
C THR A 141 20.15 -16.60 1.95
N ILE A 142 19.40 -15.93 1.10
CA ILE A 142 19.61 -14.54 0.68
C ILE A 142 18.41 -13.72 1.20
N GLU A 143 18.70 -12.65 1.93
CA GLU A 143 17.70 -11.79 2.57
C GLU A 143 17.89 -10.34 2.12
N ASP A 144 16.80 -9.56 2.12
CA ASP A 144 16.85 -8.11 1.92
C ASP A 144 17.24 -7.36 3.21
N ARG A 145 17.26 -6.02 3.13
CA ARG A 145 17.57 -5.14 4.26
C ARG A 145 16.56 -5.21 5.41
N LEU A 146 15.35 -5.70 5.13
CA LEU A 146 14.28 -5.88 6.10
C LEU A 146 14.20 -7.31 6.62
N SER A 147 15.26 -8.10 6.39
CA SER A 147 15.33 -9.52 6.76
C SER A 147 14.21 -10.38 6.15
N ARG A 148 13.71 -9.99 4.96
CA ARG A 148 12.80 -10.82 4.17
C ARG A 148 13.61 -11.75 3.29
N VAL A 149 13.19 -13.01 3.21
CA VAL A 149 13.85 -14.03 2.40
C VAL A 149 13.57 -13.78 0.92
N LEU A 150 14.59 -13.49 0.14
CA LEU A 150 14.53 -13.31 -1.30
C LEU A 150 14.74 -14.62 -2.05
N ALA A 151 15.73 -15.43 -1.59
CA ALA A 151 16.02 -16.73 -2.17
C ALA A 151 16.70 -17.64 -1.15
N TYR A 152 16.67 -18.95 -1.43
CA TYR A 152 17.36 -19.97 -0.66
C TYR A 152 17.77 -21.14 -1.54
N SER A 153 18.80 -21.88 -1.13
CA SER A 153 19.32 -23.04 -1.88
C SER A 153 18.40 -24.26 -1.77
N ARG A 154 18.48 -25.15 -2.76
CA ARG A 154 17.71 -26.42 -2.79
C ARG A 154 18.01 -27.33 -1.61
N SER A 155 19.26 -27.39 -1.17
CA SER A 155 19.70 -28.24 -0.08
C SER A 155 19.27 -27.64 1.25
N GLN A 156 18.15 -28.16 1.80
CA GLN A 156 17.60 -27.77 3.09
C GLN A 156 17.71 -28.87 4.14
N GLN A 157 18.29 -30.04 3.79
CA GLN A 157 18.32 -31.23 4.63
C GLN A 157 19.05 -31.06 5.98
N ALA A 158 19.90 -30.04 6.09
CA ALA A 158 20.58 -29.65 7.32
C ALA A 158 20.06 -28.33 7.90
N GLY A 159 18.83 -27.93 7.55
CA GLY A 159 18.21 -26.70 8.05
C GLY A 159 17.82 -26.83 9.53
N ASP A 160 18.26 -25.89 10.35
CA ASP A 160 17.83 -25.78 11.74
C ASP A 160 16.38 -25.27 11.83
N PRO A 161 15.68 -25.43 12.99
CA PRO A 161 14.32 -24.95 13.16
C PRO A 161 14.16 -23.46 12.87
N ALA A 162 15.11 -22.62 13.29
CA ALA A 162 15.10 -21.18 13.07
C ALA A 162 15.14 -20.82 11.56
N ARG A 163 15.90 -21.59 10.79
CA ARG A 163 15.97 -21.42 9.34
C ARG A 163 14.68 -21.84 8.65
N LEU A 164 14.12 -22.99 9.02
CA LEU A 164 12.87 -23.46 8.44
C LEU A 164 11.75 -22.47 8.71
N GLU A 165 11.65 -21.94 9.93
CA GLU A 165 10.70 -20.91 10.31
C GLU A 165 10.90 -19.64 9.47
N THR A 166 12.14 -19.17 9.31
CA THR A 166 12.48 -18.00 8.50
C THR A 166 12.06 -18.17 7.04
N ILE A 167 12.31 -19.34 6.44
CA ILE A 167 11.93 -19.62 5.04
C ILE A 167 10.41 -19.70 4.90
N LEU A 168 9.73 -20.37 5.83
CA LEU A 168 8.28 -20.53 5.80
C LEU A 168 7.53 -19.23 6.04
N ALA A 169 8.02 -18.40 6.97
CA ALA A 169 7.48 -17.07 7.23
C ALA A 169 7.91 -16.03 6.19
N ARG A 170 8.89 -16.36 5.31
CA ARG A 170 9.50 -15.46 4.32
C ARG A 170 10.18 -14.24 4.95
N GLN A 171 10.38 -14.25 6.23
CA GLN A 171 10.99 -13.19 7.02
C GLN A 171 11.62 -13.79 8.27
N VAL A 172 12.72 -13.22 8.72
CA VAL A 172 13.32 -13.58 9.99
C VAL A 172 12.33 -13.27 11.12
N PRO A 173 11.96 -14.27 11.96
CA PRO A 173 11.08 -14.05 13.09
C PRO A 173 11.59 -12.97 14.02
N GLU A 174 10.69 -12.17 14.61
CA GLU A 174 11.03 -11.04 15.46
C GLU A 174 12.00 -11.43 16.59
N ARG A 175 11.73 -12.56 17.26
CA ARG A 175 12.59 -13.10 18.33
C ARG A 175 14.04 -13.35 17.89
N LEU A 176 14.26 -13.75 16.64
CA LEU A 176 15.61 -13.94 16.10
C LEU A 176 16.25 -12.62 15.68
N ARG A 177 15.47 -11.68 15.19
CA ARG A 177 15.93 -10.34 14.85
C ARG A 177 16.42 -9.61 16.11
N GLU A 178 15.64 -9.64 17.19
CA GLU A 178 16.02 -9.10 18.50
C GLU A 178 17.31 -9.76 19.03
N LEU A 179 17.43 -11.08 18.92
CA LEU A 179 18.65 -11.80 19.29
C LEU A 179 19.87 -11.30 18.49
N PHE A 180 19.71 -11.12 17.17
CA PHE A 180 20.80 -10.63 16.31
C PHE A 180 21.16 -9.17 16.60
N GLU A 181 20.19 -8.34 16.95
CA GLU A 181 20.41 -6.96 17.39
C GLU A 181 21.15 -6.92 18.75
N GLN A 182 20.70 -7.68 19.75
CA GLN A 182 21.33 -7.77 21.06
C GLN A 182 22.79 -8.28 20.99
N ARG A 183 23.05 -9.19 20.08
CA ARG A 183 24.43 -9.71 19.82
C ARG A 183 25.26 -8.81 18.92
N GLY A 184 24.71 -7.69 18.47
CA GLY A 184 25.39 -6.77 17.55
C GLY A 184 25.72 -7.38 16.19
N VAL A 185 25.01 -8.44 15.75
CA VAL A 185 25.24 -9.11 14.47
C VAL A 185 24.96 -8.16 13.31
N LEU A 186 23.83 -7.46 13.35
CA LEU A 186 23.43 -6.53 12.31
C LEU A 186 24.40 -5.34 12.20
N SER A 187 24.83 -4.81 13.35
CA SER A 187 25.82 -3.71 13.40
C SER A 187 27.18 -4.16 12.85
N ARG A 188 27.64 -5.38 13.17
CA ARG A 188 28.88 -5.96 12.60
C ARG A 188 28.76 -6.19 11.11
N LEU A 189 27.63 -6.71 10.63
CA LEU A 189 27.35 -6.86 9.18
C LEU A 189 27.33 -5.51 8.48
N ALA A 190 26.79 -4.48 9.13
CA ALA A 190 26.78 -3.13 8.59
C ALA A 190 28.17 -2.50 8.52
N ALA A 191 29.08 -2.85 9.42
CA ALA A 191 30.44 -2.27 9.50
C ALA A 191 31.53 -3.10 8.79
N SER A 192 31.30 -4.41 8.56
CA SER A 192 32.29 -5.32 8.00
C SER A 192 32.11 -5.50 6.49
N ASP A 193 33.21 -5.52 5.76
CA ASP A 193 33.23 -5.88 4.33
C ASP A 193 33.40 -7.40 4.10
N GLY A 194 33.63 -8.16 5.15
CA GLY A 194 33.84 -9.60 5.10
C GLY A 194 32.80 -10.42 5.85
N PRO A 195 32.79 -11.75 5.60
CA PRO A 195 31.90 -12.66 6.33
C PRO A 195 32.19 -12.67 7.84
N ILE A 196 31.14 -12.71 8.64
CA ILE A 196 31.19 -12.86 10.10
C ILE A 196 30.58 -14.20 10.51
N PHE A 197 31.06 -14.77 11.59
CA PHE A 197 30.48 -15.96 12.21
C PHE A 197 29.51 -15.55 13.31
N VAL A 198 28.36 -16.21 13.33
CA VAL A 198 27.32 -16.09 14.34
C VAL A 198 27.25 -17.42 15.08
N ASP A 199 27.52 -17.37 16.39
CA ASP A 199 27.55 -18.55 17.24
C ASP A 199 26.15 -19.20 17.35
N PRO A 200 26.12 -20.53 17.51
CA PRO A 200 24.86 -21.25 17.69
C PRO A 200 24.14 -20.83 18.97
N ASP A 201 22.82 -20.97 18.98
CA ASP A 201 21.97 -20.78 20.14
C ASP A 201 20.85 -21.84 20.18
N PRO A 202 21.05 -22.92 20.94
CA PRO A 202 20.07 -23.99 21.03
C PRO A 202 18.69 -23.53 21.58
N ALA A 203 18.66 -22.48 22.43
CA ALA A 203 17.43 -21.96 23.00
C ALA A 203 16.51 -21.34 21.91
N TYR A 204 17.10 -20.85 20.83
CA TYR A 204 16.39 -20.28 19.68
C TYR A 204 16.31 -21.26 18.51
N GLY A 205 16.78 -22.49 18.66
CA GLY A 205 16.86 -23.46 17.56
C GLY A 205 17.83 -23.03 16.45
N LEU A 206 18.84 -22.23 16.80
CA LEU A 206 19.79 -21.62 15.88
C LEU A 206 21.10 -22.42 15.89
N THR A 207 21.50 -22.99 14.75
CA THR A 207 22.84 -23.52 14.54
C THR A 207 23.80 -22.39 14.15
N GLY A 208 25.10 -22.67 14.20
CA GLY A 208 26.11 -21.70 13.78
C GLY A 208 25.94 -21.28 12.32
N ARG A 209 26.32 -20.05 12.01
CA ARG A 209 26.14 -19.46 10.67
C ARG A 209 27.28 -18.53 10.29
N MET A 210 27.65 -18.56 9.03
CA MET A 210 28.37 -17.43 8.43
C MET A 210 27.38 -16.49 7.80
N ALA A 211 27.58 -15.20 7.99
CA ALA A 211 26.77 -14.14 7.39
C ALA A 211 27.69 -13.11 6.71
N VAL A 212 27.28 -12.59 5.57
CA VAL A 212 27.99 -11.52 4.86
C VAL A 212 27.01 -10.55 4.25
N ALA A 213 27.33 -9.27 4.31
CA ALA A 213 26.53 -8.23 3.68
C ALA A 213 26.75 -8.20 2.17
N ALA A 214 25.68 -8.20 1.40
CA ALA A 214 25.70 -7.92 -0.03
C ALA A 214 25.65 -6.40 -0.24
N ARG A 215 26.75 -5.79 -0.72
CA ARG A 215 26.93 -4.33 -0.75
C ARG A 215 27.15 -3.79 -2.16
N ALA A 216 26.61 -2.59 -2.41
CA ALA A 216 27.00 -1.72 -3.51
C ALA A 216 27.68 -0.46 -2.95
N GLY A 217 28.97 -0.37 -3.04
CA GLY A 217 29.74 0.66 -2.34
C GLY A 217 29.59 0.58 -0.83
N ARG A 218 29.05 1.65 -0.21
CA ARG A 218 28.78 1.70 1.23
C ARG A 218 27.40 1.20 1.61
N GLU A 219 26.50 1.03 0.64
CA GLU A 219 25.12 0.63 0.89
C GLU A 219 25.00 -0.90 1.01
N VAL A 220 24.37 -1.36 2.09
CA VAL A 220 23.97 -2.76 2.26
C VAL A 220 22.65 -2.97 1.55
N LEU A 221 22.61 -3.85 0.54
CA LEU A 221 21.42 -4.18 -0.24
C LEU A 221 20.68 -5.41 0.31
N GLY A 222 21.40 -6.28 1.01
CA GLY A 222 20.89 -7.49 1.59
C GLY A 222 21.98 -8.26 2.32
N THR A 223 21.68 -9.49 2.72
CA THR A 223 22.59 -10.38 3.44
C THR A 223 22.56 -11.79 2.88
N VAL A 224 23.68 -12.47 2.90
CA VAL A 224 23.80 -13.89 2.54
C VAL A 224 24.17 -14.66 3.79
N TRP A 225 23.38 -15.68 4.12
CA TRP A 225 23.55 -16.53 5.27
C TRP A 225 23.85 -17.97 4.86
N VAL A 226 24.81 -18.58 5.54
CA VAL A 226 25.23 -19.97 5.32
C VAL A 226 25.21 -20.72 6.64
N THR A 227 24.48 -21.81 6.72
CA THR A 227 24.46 -22.67 7.90
C THR A 227 25.75 -23.46 8.01
N CYS A 228 26.46 -23.36 9.13
CA CYS A 228 27.71 -24.11 9.37
C CYS A 228 28.02 -24.19 10.87
N ASP A 229 28.52 -25.35 11.32
CA ASP A 229 28.84 -25.58 12.74
C ASP A 229 30.12 -24.85 13.20
N ARG A 230 30.96 -24.47 12.26
CA ARG A 230 32.24 -23.79 12.50
C ARG A 230 32.47 -22.72 11.44
N PRO A 231 33.28 -21.68 11.76
CA PRO A 231 33.66 -20.67 10.79
C PRO A 231 34.24 -21.29 9.50
N LEU A 232 33.76 -20.82 8.36
CA LEU A 232 34.30 -21.20 7.06
C LEU A 232 35.72 -20.65 6.90
N THR A 233 36.58 -21.39 6.24
CA THR A 233 37.96 -21.00 5.99
C THR A 233 38.38 -21.27 4.54
N GLY A 234 39.49 -20.67 4.10
CA GLY A 234 40.06 -20.89 2.79
C GLY A 234 39.10 -20.65 1.63
N ARG A 235 39.10 -21.57 0.65
CA ARG A 235 38.28 -21.42 -0.57
C ARG A 235 36.79 -21.22 -0.34
N ARG A 236 36.21 -21.83 0.70
CA ARG A 236 34.80 -21.70 1.02
C ARG A 236 34.46 -20.29 1.52
N LEU A 237 35.36 -19.71 2.34
CA LEU A 237 35.18 -18.34 2.84
C LEU A 237 35.28 -17.31 1.70
N THR A 238 36.25 -17.50 0.80
CA THR A 238 36.39 -16.64 -0.38
C THR A 238 35.17 -16.76 -1.30
N ALA A 239 34.70 -17.98 -1.54
CA ALA A 239 33.50 -18.20 -2.35
C ALA A 239 32.25 -17.52 -1.77
N LEU A 240 32.08 -17.51 -0.43
CA LEU A 240 30.99 -16.80 0.24
C LEU A 240 31.10 -15.29 0.01
N ALA A 241 32.29 -14.71 0.15
CA ALA A 241 32.51 -13.28 -0.07
C ALA A 241 32.26 -12.87 -1.53
N ASP A 242 32.74 -13.69 -2.49
CA ASP A 242 32.52 -13.44 -3.92
C ASP A 242 31.07 -13.62 -4.31
N GLY A 243 30.41 -14.64 -3.75
CA GLY A 243 28.96 -14.86 -3.91
C GLY A 243 28.14 -13.68 -3.41
N ALA A 244 28.51 -13.09 -2.28
CA ALA A 244 27.83 -11.89 -1.76
C ALA A 244 27.97 -10.68 -2.70
N ARG A 245 29.12 -10.51 -3.36
CA ARG A 245 29.29 -9.46 -4.38
C ARG A 245 28.39 -9.71 -5.59
N THR A 246 28.27 -10.97 -6.02
CA THR A 246 27.36 -11.34 -7.11
C THR A 246 25.91 -11.12 -6.72
N VAL A 247 25.52 -11.49 -5.49
CA VAL A 247 24.19 -11.17 -4.94
C VAL A 247 23.95 -9.65 -4.96
N ALA A 248 24.93 -8.86 -4.54
CA ALA A 248 24.79 -7.40 -4.53
C ALA A 248 24.54 -6.85 -5.94
N LEU A 249 25.22 -7.35 -6.97
CA LEU A 249 24.98 -6.96 -8.36
C LEU A 249 23.55 -7.31 -8.83
N HIS A 250 23.06 -8.50 -8.46
CA HIS A 250 21.70 -8.90 -8.76
C HIS A 250 20.67 -8.02 -8.05
N LEU A 251 20.87 -7.74 -6.77
CA LEU A 251 19.98 -6.87 -6.00
C LEU A 251 19.98 -5.43 -6.53
N LEU A 252 21.16 -4.92 -6.91
CA LEU A 252 21.28 -3.59 -7.51
C LEU A 252 20.54 -3.51 -8.84
N ARG A 253 20.70 -4.52 -9.70
CA ARG A 253 20.01 -4.60 -10.98
C ARG A 253 18.50 -4.72 -10.80
N SER A 254 18.06 -5.59 -9.90
CA SER A 254 16.62 -5.77 -9.58
C SER A 254 16.02 -4.47 -9.04
N ARG A 255 16.74 -3.76 -8.17
CA ARG A 255 16.32 -2.46 -7.65
C ARG A 255 16.24 -1.42 -8.77
N ALA A 256 17.23 -1.34 -9.65
CA ALA A 256 17.22 -0.40 -10.77
C ALA A 256 16.04 -0.67 -11.73
N SER A 257 15.73 -1.95 -12.01
CA SER A 257 14.55 -2.31 -12.81
C SER A 257 13.24 -1.91 -12.10
N ALA A 258 13.12 -2.22 -10.80
CA ALA A 258 11.94 -1.87 -10.03
C ALA A 258 11.77 -0.35 -9.87
N ASP A 259 12.86 0.41 -9.77
CA ASP A 259 12.82 1.87 -9.73
C ASP A 259 12.38 2.44 -11.08
N LEU A 260 12.85 1.89 -12.19
CA LEU A 260 12.40 2.28 -13.53
C LEU A 260 10.93 1.95 -13.76
N GLU A 261 10.48 0.75 -13.36
CA GLU A 261 9.07 0.37 -13.45
C GLU A 261 8.18 1.31 -12.62
N ARG A 262 8.60 1.64 -11.40
CA ARG A 262 7.91 2.61 -10.53
C ARG A 262 7.87 4.00 -11.16
N GLN A 263 8.96 4.43 -11.82
CA GLN A 263 8.99 5.72 -12.49
C GLN A 263 8.03 5.75 -13.67
N VAL A 264 8.04 4.72 -14.52
CA VAL A 264 7.08 4.60 -15.64
C VAL A 264 5.65 4.58 -15.13
N GLU A 265 5.36 3.82 -14.07
CA GLU A 265 4.04 3.79 -13.46
C GLU A 265 3.64 5.17 -12.92
N SER A 266 4.57 5.83 -12.19
CA SER A 266 4.36 7.17 -11.66
C SER A 266 4.03 8.17 -12.77
N ASP A 267 4.76 8.15 -13.89
CA ASP A 267 4.52 9.00 -15.05
C ASP A 267 3.14 8.75 -15.68
N LEU A 268 2.73 7.49 -15.76
CA LEU A 268 1.40 7.14 -16.26
C LEU A 268 0.28 7.63 -15.34
N VAL A 269 0.45 7.49 -14.03
CA VAL A 269 -0.51 8.00 -13.03
C VAL A 269 -0.60 9.53 -13.13
N ILE A 270 0.53 10.23 -13.24
CA ILE A 270 0.55 11.70 -13.41
C ILE A 270 -0.23 12.11 -14.67
N ARG A 271 -0.01 11.45 -15.82
CA ARG A 271 -0.76 11.72 -17.05
C ARG A 271 -2.25 11.58 -16.85
N LEU A 272 -2.70 10.54 -16.14
CA LEU A 272 -4.12 10.35 -15.82
C LEU A 272 -4.67 11.49 -14.96
N LEU A 273 -3.92 11.90 -13.94
CA LEU A 273 -4.32 12.97 -13.01
C LEU A 273 -4.24 14.38 -13.61
N GLU A 274 -3.50 14.57 -14.68
CA GLU A 274 -3.37 15.85 -15.40
C GLU A 274 -4.25 15.96 -16.65
N GLY A 275 -4.85 14.84 -17.10
CA GLY A 275 -5.79 14.84 -18.21
C GLY A 275 -5.10 14.74 -19.58
N SER A 276 -4.40 13.64 -19.81
CA SER A 276 -3.76 13.37 -21.10
C SER A 276 -4.76 12.87 -22.16
N ALA A 277 -4.53 13.20 -23.42
CA ALA A 277 -5.35 12.73 -24.55
C ALA A 277 -5.28 11.19 -24.73
N ASP A 278 -4.24 10.53 -24.21
CA ASP A 278 -4.02 9.08 -24.27
C ASP A 278 -4.38 8.36 -22.95
N ALA A 279 -5.25 8.97 -22.13
CA ALA A 279 -5.61 8.47 -20.80
C ALA A 279 -6.08 6.99 -20.81
N VAL A 280 -6.85 6.57 -21.81
CA VAL A 280 -7.30 5.17 -21.93
C VAL A 280 -6.12 4.22 -22.13
N THR A 281 -5.14 4.61 -22.95
CA THR A 281 -3.91 3.84 -23.18
C THR A 281 -3.07 3.77 -21.90
N ALA A 282 -2.90 4.89 -21.21
CA ALA A 282 -2.19 4.95 -19.95
C ALA A 282 -2.85 4.06 -18.87
N LEU A 283 -4.19 4.06 -18.81
CA LEU A 283 -4.94 3.18 -17.90
C LEU A 283 -4.66 1.70 -18.20
N SER A 284 -4.70 1.31 -19.46
CA SER A 284 -4.40 -0.06 -19.91
C SER A 284 -2.97 -0.47 -19.57
N GLN A 285 -1.98 0.43 -19.77
CA GLN A 285 -0.58 0.17 -19.41
C GLN A 285 -0.37 -0.01 -17.91
N LEU A 286 -1.17 0.66 -17.09
CA LEU A 286 -1.19 0.47 -15.64
C LEU A 286 -1.86 -0.84 -15.20
N GLY A 287 -2.47 -1.59 -16.13
CA GLY A 287 -3.22 -2.81 -15.84
C GLY A 287 -4.52 -2.54 -15.08
N LEU A 288 -5.06 -1.34 -15.19
CA LEU A 288 -6.34 -0.98 -14.59
C LEU A 288 -7.47 -1.21 -15.60
N ALA A 289 -8.56 -1.83 -15.15
CA ALA A 289 -9.76 -2.01 -15.98
C ALA A 289 -10.49 -0.67 -16.16
N PRO A 290 -11.08 -0.42 -17.33
CA PRO A 290 -11.99 0.71 -17.49
C PRO A 290 -13.18 0.59 -16.53
N GLY A 291 -13.50 1.67 -15.84
CA GLY A 291 -14.58 1.71 -14.85
C GLY A 291 -14.50 2.96 -14.01
N GLN A 292 -15.29 2.97 -12.93
CA GLN A 292 -15.22 4.03 -11.94
C GLN A 292 -13.99 3.84 -11.05
N MET A 293 -13.34 4.95 -10.76
CA MET A 293 -12.14 5.01 -9.94
C MET A 293 -12.25 6.18 -8.97
N ARG A 294 -11.57 6.10 -7.84
CA ARG A 294 -11.43 7.23 -6.92
C ARG A 294 -9.99 7.67 -6.85
N VAL A 295 -9.78 8.97 -6.79
CA VAL A 295 -8.47 9.55 -6.49
C VAL A 295 -8.39 9.78 -4.98
N ILE A 296 -7.32 9.30 -4.38
CA ILE A 296 -7.02 9.51 -2.97
C ILE A 296 -5.77 10.38 -2.89
N ALA A 297 -5.83 11.50 -2.18
CA ALA A 297 -4.70 12.37 -1.88
C ALA A 297 -4.29 12.16 -0.42
N VAL A 298 -3.01 11.91 -0.17
CA VAL A 298 -2.48 11.61 1.17
C VAL A 298 -1.26 12.47 1.46
N ARG A 299 -1.20 13.05 2.66
CA ARG A 299 0.01 13.60 3.26
C ARG A 299 0.37 12.81 4.50
N ALA A 300 1.65 12.54 4.65
CA ALA A 300 2.19 11.89 5.82
C ALA A 300 2.94 12.91 6.68
N GLY A 301 2.72 12.86 7.97
CA GLY A 301 3.39 13.69 8.96
C GLY A 301 4.05 12.84 10.05
N ALA A 302 5.27 13.20 10.43
CA ALA A 302 5.92 12.73 11.63
C ALA A 302 6.58 13.93 12.32
N ALA A 303 6.68 13.89 13.64
CA ALA A 303 7.25 15.00 14.41
C ALA A 303 8.70 15.33 14.03
N ALA A 304 9.46 14.34 13.54
CA ALA A 304 10.89 14.49 13.24
C ALA A 304 11.17 14.79 11.76
N ASP A 305 10.48 14.17 10.80
CA ASP A 305 10.74 14.32 9.36
C ASP A 305 9.51 13.97 8.51
N ARG A 306 8.85 15.00 7.99
CA ARG A 306 7.69 14.85 7.10
C ARG A 306 8.03 14.19 5.76
N HIS A 307 9.23 14.49 5.24
CA HIS A 307 9.63 13.95 3.94
C HIS A 307 9.90 12.44 4.02
N ALA A 308 10.59 11.98 5.05
CA ALA A 308 10.83 10.57 5.29
C ALA A 308 9.51 9.81 5.52
N ALA A 309 8.56 10.40 6.26
CA ALA A 309 7.24 9.82 6.46
C ALA A 309 6.47 9.65 5.14
N LEU A 310 6.52 10.64 4.26
CA LEU A 310 5.86 10.59 2.94
C LEU A 310 6.49 9.54 2.03
N LEU A 311 7.83 9.46 2.00
CA LEU A 311 8.53 8.43 1.22
C LEU A 311 8.21 7.01 1.72
N LEU A 312 8.09 6.83 3.03
CA LEU A 312 7.69 5.56 3.61
C LEU A 312 6.24 5.20 3.24
N ALA A 313 5.32 6.16 3.30
CA ALA A 313 3.94 5.97 2.86
C ALA A 313 3.87 5.60 1.36
N PHE A 314 4.66 6.27 0.53
CA PHE A 314 4.76 5.96 -0.89
C PHE A 314 5.34 4.55 -1.15
N ASP A 315 6.40 4.18 -0.44
CA ASP A 315 6.96 2.82 -0.54
C ASP A 315 5.90 1.76 -0.19
N ARG A 316 5.14 1.97 0.89
CA ARG A 316 4.05 1.07 1.28
C ARG A 316 2.93 1.03 0.25
N ALA A 317 2.48 2.17 -0.26
CA ALA A 317 1.45 2.25 -1.29
C ALA A 317 1.86 1.56 -2.60
N THR A 318 3.14 1.64 -2.98
CA THR A 318 3.67 1.07 -4.22
C THR A 318 4.10 -0.39 -4.10
N THR A 319 4.56 -0.84 -2.94
CA THR A 319 4.90 -2.26 -2.70
C THR A 319 3.68 -3.08 -2.25
N GLY A 320 2.58 -2.42 -1.87
CA GLY A 320 1.38 -3.01 -1.31
C GLY A 320 1.49 -3.25 0.19
N PHE A 321 0.34 -3.29 0.83
CA PHE A 321 0.18 -3.69 2.23
C PHE A 321 -0.88 -4.80 2.27
N GLY A 322 -0.52 -5.96 2.81
CA GLY A 322 -1.36 -7.16 2.76
C GLY A 322 -1.17 -7.93 1.45
N TRP A 323 -2.28 -8.29 0.78
CA TRP A 323 -2.31 -9.29 -0.29
C TRP A 323 -2.28 -8.72 -1.69
N SER A 324 -2.79 -7.50 -1.86
CA SER A 324 -2.98 -6.91 -3.16
C SER A 324 -2.45 -5.48 -3.21
N ARG A 325 -2.22 -5.05 -4.42
CA ARG A 325 -1.93 -3.68 -4.77
C ARG A 325 -3.08 -3.14 -5.62
N PRO A 326 -4.22 -2.81 -4.99
CA PRO A 326 -5.43 -2.47 -5.74
C PRO A 326 -5.30 -1.13 -6.47
N GLY A 327 -4.51 -0.20 -5.95
CA GLY A 327 -4.30 1.13 -6.51
C GLY A 327 -2.99 1.29 -7.27
N ARG A 328 -2.88 2.40 -8.01
CA ARG A 328 -1.64 2.89 -8.61
C ARG A 328 -1.31 4.25 -8.05
N SER A 329 -0.07 4.41 -7.63
CA SER A 329 0.32 5.54 -6.78
C SER A 329 1.47 6.33 -7.37
N THR A 330 1.46 7.64 -7.14
CA THR A 330 2.54 8.55 -7.50
C THR A 330 2.76 9.61 -6.42
N LEU A 331 3.95 10.18 -6.39
CA LEU A 331 4.23 11.40 -5.63
C LEU A 331 4.19 12.60 -6.56
N LEU A 332 3.39 13.59 -6.21
CA LEU A 332 3.37 14.87 -6.90
C LEU A 332 3.54 16.00 -5.87
N GLY A 333 4.71 16.65 -5.89
CA GLY A 333 5.10 17.58 -4.85
C GLY A 333 5.21 16.91 -3.48
N ASN A 334 4.40 17.33 -2.53
CA ASN A 334 4.39 16.80 -1.16
C ASN A 334 3.11 15.99 -0.85
N THR A 335 2.50 15.42 -1.88
CA THR A 335 1.26 14.64 -1.77
C THR A 335 1.42 13.32 -2.52
N LEU A 336 1.06 12.25 -1.86
CA LEU A 336 0.89 10.92 -2.44
C LEU A 336 -0.51 10.84 -3.05
N TYR A 337 -0.60 10.58 -4.34
CA TYR A 337 -1.87 10.31 -5.02
C TYR A 337 -1.97 8.84 -5.36
N THR A 338 -3.15 8.30 -5.16
CA THR A 338 -3.48 6.92 -5.53
C THR A 338 -4.77 6.90 -6.34
N ILE A 339 -4.74 6.28 -7.51
CA ILE A 339 -5.93 5.94 -8.29
C ILE A 339 -6.37 4.55 -7.84
N LEU A 340 -7.52 4.46 -7.19
CA LEU A 340 -8.09 3.21 -6.69
C LEU A 340 -9.30 2.82 -7.53
N PRO A 341 -9.27 1.67 -8.24
CA PRO A 341 -10.43 1.17 -8.98
C PRO A 341 -11.54 0.74 -8.02
N GLY A 342 -12.79 0.94 -8.43
CA GLY A 342 -13.97 0.44 -7.74
C GLY A 342 -14.99 1.55 -7.44
N GLU A 343 -16.26 1.14 -7.46
CA GLU A 343 -17.41 1.99 -7.15
C GLU A 343 -17.77 1.96 -5.65
N GLU A 344 -17.28 0.97 -4.92
CA GLU A 344 -17.65 0.75 -3.52
C GLU A 344 -17.19 1.91 -2.63
N ALA A 345 -18.13 2.54 -1.95
CA ALA A 345 -17.87 3.73 -1.13
C ALA A 345 -16.88 3.46 0.01
N GLY A 346 -16.90 2.25 0.57
CA GLY A 346 -16.03 1.85 1.68
C GLY A 346 -14.58 1.50 1.29
N ALA A 347 -14.30 1.22 0.02
CA ALA A 347 -12.99 0.74 -0.43
C ALA A 347 -11.86 1.76 -0.22
N ALA A 348 -12.11 3.03 -0.53
CA ALA A 348 -11.10 4.08 -0.39
C ALA A 348 -10.76 4.43 1.08
N PRO A 349 -11.75 4.62 1.98
CA PRO A 349 -11.47 4.75 3.41
C PRO A 349 -10.74 3.53 4.00
N ALA A 350 -11.14 2.32 3.62
CA ALA A 350 -10.47 1.08 4.05
C ALA A 350 -9.01 1.01 3.57
N TRP A 351 -8.74 1.46 2.33
CA TRP A 351 -7.38 1.56 1.81
C TRP A 351 -6.52 2.53 2.62
N VAL A 352 -7.04 3.72 2.96
CA VAL A 352 -6.33 4.70 3.80
C VAL A 352 -6.05 4.12 5.19
N ALA A 353 -7.02 3.44 5.80
CA ALA A 353 -6.85 2.79 7.11
C ALA A 353 -5.80 1.68 7.07
N ALA A 354 -5.78 0.86 6.01
CA ALA A 354 -4.78 -0.18 5.81
C ALA A 354 -3.37 0.41 5.59
N LEU A 355 -3.26 1.52 4.84
CA LEU A 355 -2.00 2.23 4.69
C LEU A 355 -1.50 2.77 6.03
N GLN A 356 -2.37 3.40 6.82
CA GLN A 356 -2.03 3.89 8.16
C GLN A 356 -1.54 2.76 9.08
N ALA A 357 -2.21 1.60 9.06
CA ALA A 357 -1.83 0.43 9.85
C ALA A 357 -0.49 -0.18 9.44
N ALA A 358 -0.07 0.01 8.17
CA ALA A 358 1.21 -0.48 7.67
C ALA A 358 2.40 0.45 7.98
N LEU A 359 2.14 1.62 8.57
CA LEU A 359 3.15 2.61 8.95
C LEU A 359 3.46 2.56 10.45
N PRO A 360 4.66 3.00 10.86
CA PRO A 360 4.99 3.15 12.27
C PRO A 360 4.01 4.09 12.99
N ALA A 361 3.73 3.82 14.27
CA ALA A 361 2.73 4.55 15.06
C ALA A 361 2.97 6.07 15.19
N GLN A 362 4.20 6.53 14.99
CA GLN A 362 4.57 7.95 15.00
C GLN A 362 4.29 8.67 13.67
N VAL A 363 3.86 7.96 12.64
CA VAL A 363 3.49 8.54 11.34
C VAL A 363 1.98 8.67 11.29
N GLU A 364 1.50 9.90 11.14
CA GLU A 364 0.09 10.19 10.97
C GLU A 364 -0.21 10.53 9.51
N LEU A 365 -1.31 9.99 9.00
CA LEU A 365 -1.80 10.29 7.66
C LEU A 365 -2.96 11.27 7.72
N VAL A 366 -2.92 12.24 6.84
CA VAL A 366 -4.06 13.07 6.49
C VAL A 366 -4.43 12.74 5.05
N ALA A 367 -5.71 12.47 4.78
CA ALA A 367 -6.14 12.02 3.46
C ALA A 367 -7.44 12.68 3.02
N GLY A 368 -7.62 12.82 1.71
CA GLY A 368 -8.86 13.24 1.08
C GLY A 368 -9.21 12.30 -0.06
N ILE A 369 -10.49 12.04 -0.26
CA ILE A 369 -10.99 11.06 -1.20
C ILE A 369 -11.96 11.75 -2.17
N GLY A 370 -11.64 11.73 -3.47
CA GLY A 370 -12.51 12.26 -4.54
C GLY A 370 -13.75 11.39 -4.79
N ALA A 371 -14.70 11.94 -5.53
CA ALA A 371 -15.87 11.21 -6.02
C ALA A 371 -15.47 10.08 -6.99
N PRO A 372 -16.36 9.10 -7.25
CA PRO A 372 -16.16 8.14 -8.33
C PRO A 372 -16.07 8.86 -9.66
N ALA A 373 -15.05 8.57 -10.43
CA ALA A 373 -14.75 9.25 -11.68
C ALA A 373 -14.38 8.25 -12.76
N GLY A 374 -14.85 8.48 -13.99
CA GLY A 374 -14.35 7.82 -15.17
C GLY A 374 -12.95 8.31 -15.53
N VAL A 375 -12.26 7.61 -16.44
CA VAL A 375 -10.87 7.93 -16.80
C VAL A 375 -10.68 9.38 -17.26
N ALA A 376 -11.64 9.95 -17.97
CA ALA A 376 -11.59 11.35 -18.45
C ALA A 376 -11.81 12.37 -17.31
N GLU A 377 -12.37 11.96 -16.21
CA GLU A 377 -12.73 12.81 -15.07
C GLU A 377 -11.71 12.75 -13.93
N LEU A 378 -10.68 11.91 -14.02
CA LEU A 378 -9.64 11.78 -13.01
C LEU A 378 -8.96 13.11 -12.62
N PRO A 379 -8.76 14.09 -13.54
CA PRO A 379 -8.27 15.41 -13.15
C PRO A 379 -9.21 16.16 -12.19
N ALA A 380 -10.52 16.05 -12.40
CA ALA A 380 -11.52 16.61 -11.48
C ALA A 380 -11.51 15.84 -10.14
N GLY A 381 -11.49 14.51 -10.19
CA GLY A 381 -11.36 13.66 -8.99
C GLY A 381 -10.11 13.97 -8.17
N ARG A 382 -8.99 14.35 -8.80
CA ARG A 382 -7.80 14.83 -8.11
C ARG A 382 -8.06 16.14 -7.35
N GLN A 383 -8.70 17.12 -8.01
CA GLN A 383 -9.04 18.38 -7.37
C GLN A 383 -9.96 18.18 -6.18
N GLU A 384 -10.95 17.30 -6.31
CA GLU A 384 -11.85 16.91 -5.24
C GLU A 384 -11.12 16.25 -4.06
N ALA A 385 -10.17 15.34 -4.35
CA ALA A 385 -9.34 14.73 -3.33
C ALA A 385 -8.45 15.77 -2.60
N ASP A 386 -7.90 16.76 -3.32
CA ASP A 386 -7.12 17.85 -2.74
C ASP A 386 -7.96 18.73 -1.81
N GLU A 387 -9.22 19.00 -2.18
CA GLU A 387 -10.15 19.76 -1.34
C GLU A 387 -10.54 19.00 -0.06
N CYS A 388 -10.83 17.70 -0.20
CA CYS A 388 -11.05 16.82 0.94
C CYS A 388 -9.82 16.74 1.85
N LEU A 389 -8.63 16.67 1.28
CA LEU A 389 -7.37 16.67 2.02
C LEU A 389 -7.21 17.96 2.84
N ALA A 390 -7.46 19.12 2.22
CA ALA A 390 -7.40 20.41 2.90
C ALA A 390 -8.48 20.55 4.00
N LEU A 391 -9.67 19.96 3.79
CA LEU A 391 -10.71 19.88 4.82
C LEU A 391 -10.25 19.03 6.00
N HIS A 392 -9.68 17.85 5.76
CA HIS A 392 -9.13 16.98 6.80
C HIS A 392 -8.02 17.65 7.60
N GLU A 393 -7.11 18.37 6.94
CA GLU A 393 -6.03 19.13 7.61
C GLU A 393 -6.58 20.20 8.56
N SER A 394 -7.71 20.80 8.23
CA SER A 394 -8.29 21.89 9.04
C SER A 394 -9.23 21.42 10.14
N ALA A 395 -9.98 20.34 9.91
CA ALA A 395 -11.04 19.85 10.79
C ALA A 395 -10.66 18.60 11.58
N GLY A 396 -9.68 17.82 11.09
CA GLY A 396 -9.32 16.51 11.66
C GLY A 396 -10.42 15.47 11.46
N GLY A 397 -10.33 14.36 12.18
CA GLY A 397 -11.34 13.31 12.17
C GLY A 397 -11.07 12.21 11.15
N ALA A 398 -12.13 11.62 10.59
CA ALA A 398 -12.01 10.62 9.53
C ALA A 398 -11.70 11.29 8.18
N PRO A 399 -10.98 10.60 7.26
CA PRO A 399 -10.72 11.12 5.92
C PRO A 399 -12.02 11.48 5.19
N PRO A 400 -12.23 12.75 4.78
CA PRO A 400 -13.44 13.16 4.09
C PRO A 400 -13.54 12.50 2.71
N VAL A 401 -14.78 12.10 2.36
CA VAL A 401 -15.15 11.64 1.03
C VAL A 401 -15.98 12.73 0.36
N TYR A 402 -15.65 13.08 -0.88
CA TYR A 402 -16.23 14.25 -1.56
C TYR A 402 -17.76 14.19 -1.63
N ASP A 403 -18.34 13.02 -1.97
CA ASP A 403 -19.78 12.83 -2.08
C ASP A 403 -20.51 13.12 -0.77
N GLU A 404 -19.86 12.86 0.38
CA GLU A 404 -20.44 13.05 1.71
C GLU A 404 -20.12 14.43 2.29
N SER A 405 -19.02 15.05 1.85
CA SER A 405 -18.46 16.28 2.42
C SER A 405 -18.66 17.51 1.53
N TRP A 406 -19.44 17.42 0.46
CA TRP A 406 -19.60 18.50 -0.53
C TRP A 406 -20.01 19.85 0.09
N GLY A 407 -20.82 19.83 1.14
CA GLY A 407 -21.28 21.03 1.85
C GLY A 407 -20.12 21.73 2.56
N ASP A 408 -19.32 20.99 3.32
CA ASP A 408 -18.15 21.51 4.03
C ASP A 408 -17.08 22.02 3.06
N ILE A 409 -16.90 21.32 1.94
CA ILE A 409 -15.99 21.73 0.85
C ILE A 409 -16.45 23.05 0.24
N LEU A 410 -17.74 23.22 -0.03
CA LEU A 410 -18.30 24.47 -0.55
C LEU A 410 -18.05 25.63 0.43
N LEU A 411 -18.30 25.42 1.72
CA LEU A 411 -18.01 26.42 2.75
C LEU A 411 -16.52 26.75 2.84
N GLN A 412 -15.64 25.74 2.72
CA GLN A 412 -14.20 25.93 2.69
C GLN A 412 -13.74 26.75 1.48
N ARG A 413 -14.27 26.46 0.27
CA ARG A 413 -14.02 27.27 -0.93
C ARG A 413 -14.41 28.73 -0.70
N LEU A 414 -15.57 28.97 -0.08
CA LEU A 414 -16.03 30.30 0.28
C LEU A 414 -15.06 31.02 1.24
N ARG A 415 -14.58 30.31 2.27
CA ARG A 415 -13.62 30.86 3.24
C ARG A 415 -12.28 31.20 2.57
N VAL A 416 -11.77 30.32 1.70
CA VAL A 416 -10.53 30.55 0.95
C VAL A 416 -10.68 31.75 0.00
N ALA A 417 -11.77 31.80 -0.77
CA ALA A 417 -12.06 32.92 -1.66
C ALA A 417 -12.16 34.25 -0.91
N ALA A 418 -12.77 34.25 0.27
CA ALA A 418 -12.88 35.43 1.11
C ALA A 418 -11.51 35.91 1.68
N ARG A 419 -10.59 35.01 1.96
CA ARG A 419 -9.22 35.34 2.43
C ARG A 419 -8.34 35.92 1.33
N THR A 420 -8.53 35.48 0.08
CA THR A 420 -7.73 35.92 -1.06
C THR A 420 -8.32 37.12 -1.79
N GLY A 421 -9.62 37.36 -1.63
CA GLY A 421 -10.37 38.44 -2.26
C GLY A 421 -10.64 39.64 -1.34
N ARG A 422 -11.28 40.69 -1.89
CA ARG A 422 -11.87 41.76 -1.08
C ARG A 422 -13.16 41.25 -0.42
N THR A 423 -13.08 40.89 0.85
CA THR A 423 -14.29 40.65 1.66
C THR A 423 -15.08 41.96 1.79
N PRO A 424 -16.39 42.00 1.55
CA PRO A 424 -17.17 43.19 1.77
C PRO A 424 -17.13 43.54 3.26
N ALA A 425 -16.29 44.51 3.63
CA ALA A 425 -16.21 45.04 4.99
C ALA A 425 -17.48 45.88 5.36
N ARG A 426 -18.30 46.14 4.34
CA ARG A 426 -19.56 46.88 4.48
C ARG A 426 -20.73 45.88 4.56
N GLY A 427 -21.79 46.27 5.21
CA GLY A 427 -23.00 45.44 5.44
C GLY A 427 -23.21 45.14 6.91
N PRO A 428 -24.33 44.45 7.24
CA PRO A 428 -24.77 44.24 8.61
C PRO A 428 -23.73 43.55 9.49
N VAL A 429 -23.13 42.44 9.02
CA VAL A 429 -22.14 41.67 9.79
C VAL A 429 -20.90 42.53 10.08
N GLY A 430 -20.43 43.30 9.09
CA GLY A 430 -19.28 44.19 9.28
C GLY A 430 -19.56 45.35 10.27
N ALA A 431 -20.80 45.85 10.30
CA ALA A 431 -21.24 46.87 11.29
C ALA A 431 -21.26 46.27 12.70
N LEU A 432 -21.85 45.06 12.84
CA LEU A 432 -21.90 44.39 14.13
C LEU A 432 -20.53 44.01 14.68
N ARG A 433 -19.58 43.57 13.83
CA ARG A 433 -18.20 43.31 14.26
C ARG A 433 -17.52 44.53 14.86
N ARG A 434 -17.65 45.68 14.18
CA ARG A 434 -17.12 46.93 14.72
C ARG A 434 -17.77 47.31 16.03
N HIS A 435 -19.08 47.13 16.16
CA HIS A 435 -19.80 47.38 17.39
C HIS A 435 -19.36 46.44 18.51
N ASP A 436 -19.27 45.13 18.26
CA ASP A 436 -18.84 44.14 19.25
C ASP A 436 -17.40 44.45 19.73
N ALA A 437 -16.49 44.79 18.82
CA ALA A 437 -15.12 45.18 19.16
C ALA A 437 -15.04 46.44 20.02
N GLY A 438 -15.94 47.42 19.79
CA GLY A 438 -15.96 48.68 20.52
C GLY A 438 -16.69 48.65 21.86
N HIS A 439 -17.64 47.74 22.03
CA HIS A 439 -18.57 47.72 23.19
C HIS A 439 -18.54 46.40 23.97
N GLY A 440 -17.72 45.41 23.57
CA GLY A 440 -17.66 44.11 24.24
C GLY A 440 -18.97 43.31 24.15
N THR A 441 -19.76 43.58 23.12
CA THR A 441 -21.05 42.88 22.89
C THR A 441 -20.78 41.56 22.11
N ARG A 442 -21.83 40.73 21.98
CA ARG A 442 -21.79 39.44 21.26
C ARG A 442 -22.91 39.37 20.22
N TYR A 443 -23.08 40.44 19.45
CA TYR A 443 -24.16 40.54 18.49
C TYR A 443 -23.93 39.70 17.23
N VAL A 444 -22.70 39.60 16.78
CA VAL A 444 -22.32 38.69 15.65
C VAL A 444 -22.67 37.25 16.02
N ALA A 445 -22.22 36.77 17.18
CA ALA A 445 -22.55 35.42 17.66
C ALA A 445 -24.07 35.21 17.83
N THR A 446 -24.79 36.25 18.25
CA THR A 446 -26.27 36.16 18.41
C THR A 446 -26.95 36.05 17.04
N LEU A 447 -26.52 36.87 16.06
CA LEU A 447 -27.03 36.82 14.69
C LEU A 447 -26.77 35.46 14.05
N ARG A 448 -25.56 34.94 14.21
CA ARG A 448 -25.19 33.60 13.70
C ARG A 448 -26.10 32.52 14.27
N ALA A 449 -26.19 32.41 15.59
CA ALA A 449 -26.99 31.39 16.24
C ALA A 449 -28.48 31.47 15.83
N TRP A 450 -29.01 32.69 15.62
CA TRP A 450 -30.39 32.88 15.16
C TRP A 450 -30.58 32.44 13.69
N LEU A 451 -29.62 32.78 12.80
CA LEU A 451 -29.67 32.36 11.39
C LEU A 451 -29.56 30.83 11.26
N GLU A 452 -28.66 30.21 12.00
CA GLU A 452 -28.48 28.76 12.04
C GLU A 452 -29.68 28.02 12.66
N ALA A 453 -30.37 28.68 13.58
CA ALA A 453 -31.63 28.19 14.14
C ALA A 453 -32.84 28.52 13.24
N GLN A 454 -32.62 28.95 11.99
CA GLN A 454 -33.66 29.26 11.00
C GLN A 454 -34.68 30.29 11.50
N GLY A 455 -34.27 31.20 12.37
CA GLY A 455 -35.12 32.23 12.92
C GLY A 455 -35.83 31.87 14.24
N ASP A 456 -35.61 30.71 14.80
CA ASP A 456 -36.16 30.31 16.11
C ASP A 456 -35.32 30.88 17.26
N PRO A 457 -35.88 31.83 18.07
CA PRO A 457 -35.16 32.42 19.19
C PRO A 457 -34.95 31.45 20.36
N VAL A 458 -35.70 30.35 20.46
CA VAL A 458 -35.56 29.35 21.53
C VAL A 458 -34.35 28.49 21.22
N ALA A 459 -34.30 27.91 20.02
CA ALA A 459 -33.17 27.11 19.55
C ALA A 459 -31.87 27.93 19.50
N ALA A 460 -31.90 29.20 19.10
CA ALA A 460 -30.78 30.11 19.15
C ALA A 460 -30.29 30.38 20.58
N ALA A 461 -31.21 30.49 21.53
CA ALA A 461 -30.88 30.72 22.95
C ALA A 461 -30.18 29.49 23.57
N GLU A 462 -30.64 28.30 23.25
CA GLU A 462 -29.99 27.03 23.67
C GLU A 462 -28.54 26.95 23.19
N ARG A 463 -28.31 27.27 21.92
CA ARG A 463 -26.93 27.29 21.34
C ARG A 463 -26.01 28.31 22.01
N LEU A 464 -26.56 29.44 22.47
CA LEU A 464 -25.81 30.52 23.12
C LEU A 464 -25.69 30.36 24.64
N GLY A 465 -26.39 29.40 25.24
CA GLY A 465 -26.47 29.25 26.70
C GLY A 465 -27.12 30.44 27.39
N VAL A 466 -28.15 31.06 26.77
CA VAL A 466 -28.86 32.24 27.32
C VAL A 466 -30.38 32.04 27.31
N HIS A 467 -31.10 32.93 27.97
CA HIS A 467 -32.57 32.89 27.93
C HIS A 467 -33.10 33.39 26.56
N PRO A 468 -34.22 32.87 26.01
CA PRO A 468 -34.80 33.31 24.73
C PRO A 468 -35.09 34.79 24.65
N ASN A 469 -35.52 35.42 25.77
CA ASN A 469 -35.73 36.86 25.82
C ASN A 469 -34.45 37.68 25.63
N THR A 470 -33.30 37.13 26.01
CA THR A 470 -31.99 37.75 25.75
C THR A 470 -31.68 37.79 24.25
N VAL A 471 -32.02 36.72 23.54
CA VAL A 471 -31.85 36.65 22.07
C VAL A 471 -32.76 37.70 21.40
N ARG A 472 -34.06 37.74 21.76
CA ARG A 472 -35.02 38.72 21.21
C ARG A 472 -34.56 40.16 21.47
N ASN A 473 -34.10 40.45 22.69
CA ASN A 473 -33.58 41.79 23.04
C ASN A 473 -32.32 42.15 22.24
N ARG A 474 -31.42 41.20 22.07
CA ARG A 474 -30.22 41.44 21.27
C ARG A 474 -30.56 41.65 19.79
N LEU A 475 -31.47 40.88 19.21
CA LEU A 475 -31.90 41.06 17.81
C LEU A 475 -32.54 42.44 17.60
N ARG A 476 -33.36 42.94 18.54
CA ARG A 476 -33.91 44.30 18.47
C ARG A 476 -32.79 45.34 18.45
N LYS A 477 -31.81 45.23 19.36
CA LYS A 477 -30.64 46.14 19.40
C LYS A 477 -29.79 46.05 18.15
N ILE A 478 -29.64 44.87 17.55
CA ILE A 478 -28.95 44.67 16.27
C ILE A 478 -29.65 45.50 15.18
N GLY A 479 -30.99 45.49 15.13
CA GLY A 479 -31.75 46.31 14.19
C GLY A 479 -31.60 47.81 14.41
N GLU A 480 -31.29 48.28 15.65
CA GLU A 480 -30.99 49.66 15.94
C GLU A 480 -29.57 50.09 15.44
N ILE A 481 -28.61 49.13 15.36
CA ILE A 481 -27.21 49.39 14.92
C ILE A 481 -27.12 49.38 13.40
N THR A 482 -27.83 48.46 12.75
CA THR A 482 -27.78 48.28 11.30
C THR A 482 -29.13 47.87 10.78
N PRO A 483 -29.63 48.45 9.66
CA PRO A 483 -30.88 48.00 9.07
C PRO A 483 -30.73 46.54 8.60
N LEU A 484 -31.63 45.71 9.12
CA LEU A 484 -31.68 44.29 8.84
C LEU A 484 -33.14 43.94 8.52
N ASP A 485 -33.34 43.32 7.38
CA ASP A 485 -34.58 42.61 7.09
C ASP A 485 -34.33 41.11 7.30
N LEU A 486 -34.75 40.64 8.48
CA LEU A 486 -34.60 39.22 8.85
C LEU A 486 -35.66 38.33 8.23
N ASP A 487 -36.69 38.88 7.61
CA ASP A 487 -37.73 38.15 6.89
C ASP A 487 -37.34 37.91 5.41
N ASP A 488 -36.46 38.74 4.88
CA ASP A 488 -35.90 38.53 3.53
C ASP A 488 -34.95 37.35 3.48
N ALA A 489 -35.36 36.27 2.78
CA ALA A 489 -34.57 35.04 2.64
C ALA A 489 -33.22 35.30 1.92
N ARG A 490 -33.15 36.25 0.98
CA ARG A 490 -31.95 36.58 0.25
C ARG A 490 -30.93 37.30 1.14
N GLN A 491 -31.41 38.20 2.00
CA GLN A 491 -30.54 38.86 2.98
C GLN A 491 -30.03 37.88 4.02
N ARG A 492 -30.88 36.97 4.53
CA ARG A 492 -30.44 35.89 5.44
C ARG A 492 -29.31 35.05 4.82
N LEU A 493 -29.48 34.60 3.58
CA LEU A 493 -28.47 33.83 2.88
C LEU A 493 -27.15 34.62 2.73
N ALA A 494 -27.25 35.91 2.35
CA ALA A 494 -26.06 36.75 2.19
C ALA A 494 -25.31 36.96 3.53
N MET A 495 -26.06 37.09 4.65
CA MET A 495 -25.44 37.17 5.98
C MET A 495 -24.77 35.87 6.41
N ILE A 496 -25.41 34.71 6.13
CA ILE A 496 -24.80 33.40 6.39
C ILE A 496 -23.49 33.27 5.61
N ILE A 497 -23.51 33.55 4.31
CA ILE A 497 -22.30 33.54 3.47
C ILE A 497 -21.23 34.48 4.01
N GLN A 498 -21.60 35.69 4.44
CA GLN A 498 -20.66 36.65 5.01
C GLN A 498 -20.06 36.19 6.34
N LEU A 499 -20.86 35.55 7.21
CA LEU A 499 -20.40 34.97 8.48
C LEU A 499 -19.41 33.83 8.24
N GLU A 500 -19.73 32.93 7.30
CA GLU A 500 -18.85 31.83 6.91
C GLU A 500 -17.55 32.34 6.29
N ALA A 501 -17.62 33.33 5.40
CA ALA A 501 -16.45 33.94 4.76
C ALA A 501 -15.49 34.61 5.76
N LEU A 502 -16.00 35.08 6.89
CA LEU A 502 -15.21 35.71 7.95
C LEU A 502 -14.60 34.69 8.93
N GLY A 503 -14.99 33.43 8.86
CA GLY A 503 -14.53 32.37 9.75
C GLY A 503 -14.99 32.55 11.19
N GLU A 504 -16.14 33.16 11.39
CA GLU A 504 -16.75 33.43 12.71
C GLU A 504 -17.80 32.42 13.11
#